data_4b8b35b2007a97b87e2c87b224d41466
#
_entry.id   4b8b35b2007a97b87e2c87b224d41466
#
_cell.length_a   1.000
_cell.length_b   1.000
_cell.length_c   1.000
_cell.angle_alpha   90.00
_cell.angle_beta   90.00
_cell.angle_gamma   90.00
#
_symmetry.space_group_name_H-M   'P 1'
#
loop_
_entity.id
_entity.type
_entity.pdbx_description
1 polymer ?
#
loop_
_entity_poly.entity_id
_entity_poly.type
_entity_poly.pdbx_seq_one_letter_code
_entity_poly.pdbx_strand_id
1 'polypeptide(L)'
;MTVLALVLTTMGLQAQNWPEWRGPAANGIAEQGNYPVVFSATDDVLWKVKMPGKGGSTPIVWKDRIVLTSGVGEDTDGEDGVLCYNWEGKLLWQTKLGNQLPGKHRRGSGSNPSVVTNGERLFVFFKSSTAAALDFEGKILWKTNLMEEYGEISYFWDLGSSPVLAGNNVVFAVMHEGASYLLALDQVTGKVAWKADRNYECKAETAQSYSTPLVVGEGGRTTLVVWGADHLTGHNAETGKMIWSYSGFNPTQRPYWRTIASPAVSEGIAVVPFGRGMHLAGMKCIGSGNMTGEDFLWEKKGIGADVATPIASNGKVYVVGHTGTVWCVDLYTGNELWKNEELVGNGAFFSSPTLAGNKLYVCNEEGDLYVCEVSTSGIKILNHTKFDDNFVSTPVLVRDRMLLRGTKNLYCIGN
;
A
#
# COMPACT_ATOMS: atom_id res chain seq x y z
N MET A 1 -55.61 -27.39 -2.24
CA MET A 1 -54.62 -26.87 -1.28
C MET A 1 -53.26 -26.90 -1.95
N THR A 2 -52.83 -25.74 -2.42
CA THR A 2 -51.53 -25.59 -3.10
C THR A 2 -50.51 -25.14 -2.06
N VAL A 3 -49.53 -25.99 -1.75
CA VAL A 3 -48.44 -25.67 -0.81
C VAL A 3 -47.41 -24.85 -1.58
N LEU A 4 -47.27 -23.57 -1.22
CA LEU A 4 -46.27 -22.67 -1.73
C LEU A 4 -44.96 -22.95 -0.96
N ALA A 5 -43.99 -23.60 -1.58
CA ALA A 5 -42.66 -23.79 -1.00
C ALA A 5 -41.88 -22.48 -1.09
N LEU A 6 -41.64 -21.87 0.06
CA LEU A 6 -40.75 -20.70 0.19
C LEU A 6 -39.30 -21.17 0.07
N VAL A 7 -38.69 -20.96 -1.08
CA VAL A 7 -37.25 -21.20 -1.25
C VAL A 7 -36.50 -20.01 -0.61
N LEU A 8 -36.03 -20.18 0.61
CA LEU A 8 -35.09 -19.29 1.25
C LEU A 8 -33.73 -19.50 0.55
N THR A 9 -33.40 -18.64 -0.41
CA THR A 9 -32.03 -18.48 -0.90
C THR A 9 -31.21 -17.86 0.22
N THR A 10 -30.47 -18.64 0.96
CA THR A 10 -29.36 -18.15 1.77
C THR A 10 -28.31 -17.60 0.81
N MET A 11 -28.32 -16.28 0.57
CA MET A 11 -27.12 -15.61 0.05
C MET A 11 -26.03 -15.85 1.08
N GLY A 12 -25.16 -16.81 0.82
CA GLY A 12 -23.93 -16.98 1.56
C GLY A 12 -23.18 -15.65 1.49
N LEU A 13 -23.03 -14.95 2.60
CA LEU A 13 -22.13 -13.83 2.71
C LEU A 13 -20.74 -14.33 2.28
N GLN A 14 -20.36 -13.98 1.04
CA GLN A 14 -19.01 -14.25 0.58
C GLN A 14 -18.09 -13.49 1.53
N ALA A 15 -17.22 -14.21 2.24
CA ALA A 15 -16.39 -13.61 3.26
C ALA A 15 -15.53 -12.52 2.61
N GLN A 16 -15.72 -11.28 3.03
CA GLN A 16 -14.90 -10.14 2.61
C GLN A 16 -13.42 -10.47 2.83
N ASN A 17 -12.57 -10.14 1.85
CA ASN A 17 -11.13 -10.34 1.91
C ASN A 17 -10.40 -9.01 1.73
N TRP A 18 -9.17 -8.96 2.19
CA TRP A 18 -8.24 -7.84 1.99
C TRP A 18 -6.91 -8.42 1.48
N PRO A 19 -6.79 -8.78 0.19
CA PRO A 19 -5.73 -9.66 -0.31
C PRO A 19 -4.35 -9.02 -0.47
N GLU A 20 -4.27 -7.69 -0.41
CA GLU A 20 -3.05 -6.92 -0.61
C GLU A 20 -3.08 -5.59 0.15
N TRP A 21 -1.97 -4.85 0.15
CA TRP A 21 -1.76 -3.63 0.92
C TRP A 21 -2.92 -2.61 0.85
N ARG A 22 -3.46 -2.33 -0.30
CA ARG A 22 -4.55 -1.34 -0.51
C ARG A 22 -5.92 -1.99 -0.70
N GLY A 23 -6.10 -3.24 -0.27
CA GLY A 23 -7.37 -3.94 -0.28
C GLY A 23 -7.76 -4.56 -1.63
N PRO A 24 -9.05 -4.93 -1.79
CA PRO A 24 -9.49 -5.81 -2.89
C PRO A 24 -9.21 -5.30 -4.30
N ALA A 25 -9.12 -3.98 -4.45
CA ALA A 25 -8.86 -3.32 -5.73
C ALA A 25 -7.59 -2.47 -5.71
N ALA A 26 -6.67 -2.71 -4.77
CA ALA A 26 -5.42 -1.95 -4.59
C ALA A 26 -5.57 -0.43 -4.49
N ASN A 27 -6.73 0.08 -4.11
CA ASN A 27 -7.10 1.50 -4.16
C ASN A 27 -7.37 2.16 -2.80
N GLY A 28 -7.29 1.39 -1.69
CA GLY A 28 -7.57 1.88 -0.35
C GLY A 28 -9.05 2.04 -0.03
N ILE A 29 -9.92 1.41 -0.81
CA ILE A 29 -11.37 1.46 -0.60
C ILE A 29 -11.83 0.11 -0.07
N ALA A 30 -12.50 0.13 1.08
CA ALA A 30 -13.12 -1.04 1.66
C ALA A 30 -14.43 -1.36 0.94
N GLU A 31 -14.76 -2.65 0.86
CA GLU A 31 -16.09 -3.09 0.46
C GLU A 31 -17.16 -2.53 1.43
N GLN A 32 -18.41 -2.56 1.01
CA GLN A 32 -19.49 -2.10 1.87
C GLN A 32 -19.58 -2.96 3.15
N GLY A 33 -19.65 -2.29 4.31
CA GLY A 33 -19.71 -2.93 5.62
C GLY A 33 -20.08 -1.95 6.72
N ASN A 34 -20.32 -2.49 7.93
CA ASN A 34 -20.64 -1.70 9.13
C ASN A 34 -19.40 -1.57 10.03
N TYR A 35 -18.41 -0.87 9.56
CA TYR A 35 -17.13 -0.71 10.24
C TYR A 35 -17.22 0.21 11.47
N PRO A 36 -16.36 0.01 12.50
CA PRO A 36 -16.34 0.85 13.69
C PRO A 36 -16.13 2.33 13.34
N VAL A 37 -17.03 3.19 13.80
CA VAL A 37 -16.94 4.64 13.60
C VAL A 37 -16.60 5.35 14.92
N VAL A 38 -17.33 5.03 15.98
CA VAL A 38 -17.09 5.56 17.32
C VAL A 38 -16.59 4.42 18.19
N PHE A 39 -15.37 4.55 18.71
CA PHE A 39 -14.73 3.51 19.54
C PHE A 39 -13.65 4.13 20.43
N SER A 40 -13.26 3.40 21.46
CA SER A 40 -12.14 3.72 22.36
C SER A 40 -10.92 2.83 22.05
N ALA A 41 -9.76 3.19 22.59
CA ALA A 41 -8.55 2.38 22.50
C ALA A 41 -8.55 1.17 23.47
N THR A 42 -9.59 1.00 24.27
CA THR A 42 -9.71 -0.05 25.33
C THR A 42 -10.96 -0.91 25.15
N ASP A 43 -12.15 -0.28 25.19
CA ASP A 43 -13.41 -1.02 25.37
C ASP A 43 -13.90 -1.70 24.08
N ASP A 44 -13.53 -1.16 22.92
CA ASP A 44 -13.92 -1.68 21.61
C ASP A 44 -12.79 -2.48 20.93
N VAL A 45 -11.68 -2.68 21.64
CA VAL A 45 -10.59 -3.55 21.19
C VAL A 45 -10.93 -5.01 21.51
N LEU A 46 -11.40 -5.75 20.52
CA LEU A 46 -11.77 -7.16 20.65
C LEU A 46 -10.58 -8.01 21.08
N TRP A 47 -9.41 -7.72 20.55
CA TRP A 47 -8.13 -8.28 20.98
C TRP A 47 -6.95 -7.40 20.55
N LYS A 48 -5.86 -7.56 21.29
CA LYS A 48 -4.57 -6.92 21.04
C LYS A 48 -3.47 -7.96 21.22
N VAL A 49 -2.60 -8.12 20.24
CA VAL A 49 -1.47 -9.05 20.31
C VAL A 49 -0.15 -8.30 20.13
N LYS A 50 0.83 -8.62 20.97
CA LYS A 50 2.16 -8.03 20.87
C LYS A 50 2.89 -8.58 19.65
N MET A 51 3.52 -7.70 18.89
CA MET A 51 4.35 -8.08 17.75
C MET A 51 5.71 -8.61 18.21
N PRO A 52 6.29 -9.62 17.53
CA PRO A 52 7.57 -10.22 17.92
C PRO A 52 8.78 -9.35 17.57
N GLY A 53 8.60 -8.28 16.79
CA GLY A 53 9.61 -7.34 16.38
C GLY A 53 9.03 -6.20 15.56
N LYS A 54 9.90 -5.36 15.01
CA LYS A 54 9.48 -4.20 14.22
C LYS A 54 8.91 -4.61 12.84
N GLY A 55 8.01 -3.79 12.33
CA GLY A 55 7.47 -3.91 10.99
C GLY A 55 6.45 -2.82 10.69
N GLY A 56 6.38 -2.41 9.42
CA GLY A 56 5.42 -1.43 8.90
C GLY A 56 4.35 -2.01 7.97
N SER A 57 4.36 -3.32 7.74
CA SER A 57 3.43 -3.96 6.80
C SER A 57 1.97 -3.84 7.23
N THR A 58 1.09 -3.58 6.30
CA THR A 58 -0.35 -3.66 6.49
C THR A 58 -0.76 -5.13 6.49
N PRO A 59 -1.59 -5.59 7.46
CA PRO A 59 -2.12 -6.94 7.44
C PRO A 59 -2.96 -7.19 6.19
N ILE A 60 -2.86 -8.39 5.62
CA ILE A 60 -3.83 -8.89 4.66
C ILE A 60 -4.81 -9.84 5.33
N VAL A 61 -5.98 -9.99 4.73
CA VAL A 61 -7.01 -10.92 5.19
C VAL A 61 -7.46 -11.80 4.02
N TRP A 62 -7.39 -13.10 4.22
CA TRP A 62 -7.95 -14.08 3.30
C TRP A 62 -8.72 -15.14 4.08
N LYS A 63 -10.02 -15.18 3.88
CA LYS A 63 -10.92 -16.04 4.68
C LYS A 63 -10.69 -15.81 6.18
N ASP A 64 -10.33 -16.85 6.92
CA ASP A 64 -10.11 -16.83 8.37
C ASP A 64 -8.64 -16.57 8.78
N ARG A 65 -7.82 -16.12 7.86
CA ARG A 65 -6.39 -15.85 8.06
C ARG A 65 -6.10 -14.35 7.99
N ILE A 66 -5.36 -13.86 8.97
CA ILE A 66 -4.79 -12.52 9.03
C ILE A 66 -3.28 -12.69 8.92
N VAL A 67 -2.67 -12.21 7.84
CA VAL A 67 -1.26 -12.45 7.55
C VAL A 67 -0.50 -11.13 7.38
N LEU A 68 0.69 -11.06 7.95
CA LEU A 68 1.56 -9.88 7.83
C LEU A 68 3.04 -10.26 7.91
N THR A 69 3.93 -9.40 7.40
CA THR A 69 5.37 -9.49 7.63
C THR A 69 5.78 -8.79 8.92
N SER A 70 6.83 -9.22 9.56
CA SER A 70 7.42 -8.59 10.75
C SER A 70 8.87 -9.03 10.91
N GLY A 71 9.71 -8.21 11.53
CA GLY A 71 10.89 -8.70 12.16
C GLY A 71 10.52 -9.67 13.29
N VAL A 72 11.35 -10.68 13.51
CA VAL A 72 11.22 -11.62 14.63
C VAL A 72 12.53 -11.57 15.43
N GLY A 73 12.44 -11.07 16.64
CA GLY A 73 13.60 -10.76 17.49
C GLY A 73 13.97 -9.28 17.44
N GLU A 74 15.21 -8.97 17.81
CA GLU A 74 15.71 -7.60 17.84
C GLU A 74 15.96 -7.07 16.40
N ASP A 75 15.90 -5.76 16.24
CA ASP A 75 15.99 -5.12 14.90
C ASP A 75 17.35 -5.35 14.22
N THR A 76 18.41 -5.57 14.99
CA THR A 76 19.79 -5.71 14.53
C THR A 76 20.22 -7.14 14.21
N ASP A 77 19.61 -8.14 14.86
CA ASP A 77 20.00 -9.54 14.75
C ASP A 77 18.79 -10.50 14.64
N GLY A 78 17.60 -9.96 14.38
CA GLY A 78 16.39 -10.74 14.16
C GLY A 78 16.31 -11.34 12.76
N GLU A 79 15.19 -11.95 12.49
CA GLU A 79 14.90 -12.62 11.22
C GLU A 79 13.69 -12.01 10.53
N ASP A 80 13.67 -12.05 9.20
CA ASP A 80 12.49 -11.74 8.40
C ASP A 80 11.41 -12.79 8.66
N GLY A 81 10.25 -12.36 9.13
CA GLY A 81 9.16 -13.24 9.52
C GLY A 81 7.84 -12.98 8.80
N VAL A 82 7.12 -14.06 8.58
CA VAL A 82 5.71 -14.03 8.17
C VAL A 82 4.88 -14.62 9.30
N LEU A 83 3.83 -13.91 9.70
CA LEU A 83 2.97 -14.26 10.83
C LEU A 83 1.54 -14.46 10.33
N CYS A 84 0.86 -15.48 10.81
CA CYS A 84 -0.54 -15.72 10.56
C CYS A 84 -1.32 -15.85 11.86
N TYR A 85 -2.39 -15.07 11.95
CA TYR A 85 -3.33 -15.08 13.06
C TYR A 85 -4.72 -15.49 12.59
N ASN A 86 -5.53 -16.01 13.51
CA ASN A 86 -6.96 -16.17 13.31
C ASN A 86 -7.75 -14.93 13.79
N TRP A 87 -9.08 -14.96 13.65
CA TRP A 87 -9.96 -13.85 14.04
C TRP A 87 -10.11 -13.66 15.57
N GLU A 88 -9.62 -14.59 16.37
CA GLU A 88 -9.51 -14.48 17.84
C GLU A 88 -8.16 -13.91 18.29
N GLY A 89 -7.29 -13.52 17.35
CA GLY A 89 -5.95 -12.99 17.65
C GLY A 89 -4.93 -14.07 18.04
N LYS A 90 -5.26 -15.35 17.86
CA LYS A 90 -4.33 -16.45 18.16
C LYS A 90 -3.35 -16.61 16.99
N LEU A 91 -2.06 -16.62 17.30
CA LEU A 91 -1.01 -16.97 16.35
C LEU A 91 -1.19 -18.43 15.92
N LEU A 92 -1.38 -18.65 14.63
CA LEU A 92 -1.51 -19.97 14.01
C LEU A 92 -0.14 -20.55 13.65
N TRP A 93 0.68 -19.71 13.01
CA TRP A 93 2.05 -20.06 12.64
C TRP A 93 2.90 -18.79 12.44
N GLN A 94 4.22 -19.00 12.53
CA GLN A 94 5.25 -18.02 12.25
C GLN A 94 6.35 -18.71 11.44
N THR A 95 6.66 -18.16 10.27
CA THR A 95 7.72 -18.68 9.40
C THR A 95 8.84 -17.66 9.29
N LYS A 96 10.06 -18.09 9.56
CA LYS A 96 11.30 -17.31 9.44
C LYS A 96 11.95 -17.57 8.09
N LEU A 97 12.41 -16.52 7.41
CA LEU A 97 12.94 -16.60 6.06
C LEU A 97 14.44 -16.31 5.97
N GLY A 98 15.07 -15.93 7.05
CA GLY A 98 16.49 -15.63 7.15
C GLY A 98 16.74 -14.32 7.89
N ASN A 99 17.98 -13.90 7.96
CA ASN A 99 18.39 -12.72 8.71
C ASN A 99 17.77 -11.45 8.12
N GLN A 100 17.19 -10.62 8.97
CA GLN A 100 16.66 -9.32 8.56
C GLN A 100 17.80 -8.29 8.44
N LEU A 101 17.56 -7.25 7.64
CA LEU A 101 18.32 -6.01 7.69
C LEU A 101 17.58 -4.99 8.56
N PRO A 102 18.30 -4.30 9.50
CA PRO A 102 17.67 -3.35 10.40
C PRO A 102 17.09 -2.15 9.68
N GLY A 103 16.06 -1.54 10.27
CA GLY A 103 15.49 -0.28 9.81
C GLY A 103 16.49 0.87 9.92
N LYS A 104 16.53 1.76 8.94
CA LYS A 104 17.32 3.00 8.95
C LYS A 104 16.51 4.18 9.52
N HIS A 105 15.23 4.26 9.16
CA HIS A 105 14.34 5.29 9.70
C HIS A 105 13.83 4.87 11.08
N ARG A 106 13.60 5.83 11.99
CA ARG A 106 13.11 5.57 13.35
C ARG A 106 11.79 4.75 13.40
N ARG A 107 10.95 4.88 12.37
CA ARG A 107 9.69 4.15 12.17
C ARG A 107 9.79 3.04 11.11
N GLY A 108 10.94 2.89 10.48
CA GLY A 108 11.18 1.88 9.44
C GLY A 108 11.65 0.56 10.04
N SER A 109 11.62 -0.47 9.21
CA SER A 109 12.08 -1.81 9.55
C SER A 109 12.52 -2.55 8.29
N GLY A 110 13.08 -3.75 8.46
CA GLY A 110 13.32 -4.69 7.36
C GLY A 110 12.03 -5.27 6.75
N SER A 111 10.89 -5.14 7.45
CA SER A 111 9.61 -5.79 7.12
C SER A 111 8.49 -4.76 6.91
N ASN A 112 8.70 -3.75 6.07
CA ASN A 112 7.67 -2.77 5.70
C ASN A 112 6.76 -3.24 4.56
N PRO A 113 7.25 -3.97 3.51
CA PRO A 113 6.38 -4.46 2.46
C PRO A 113 5.29 -5.39 3.01
N SER A 114 4.08 -5.22 2.51
CA SER A 114 2.93 -6.04 2.88
C SER A 114 2.88 -7.32 2.04
N VAL A 115 2.23 -8.34 2.57
CA VAL A 115 1.95 -9.58 1.85
C VAL A 115 0.93 -9.32 0.74
N VAL A 116 1.02 -10.09 -0.35
CA VAL A 116 -0.06 -10.20 -1.35
C VAL A 116 -0.44 -11.67 -1.54
N THR A 117 -1.72 -11.95 -1.81
CA THR A 117 -2.20 -13.32 -2.03
C THR A 117 -3.10 -13.43 -3.25
N ASN A 118 -2.96 -14.54 -3.97
CA ASN A 118 -3.89 -14.98 -5.01
C ASN A 118 -4.99 -15.93 -4.48
N GLY A 119 -5.05 -16.14 -3.15
CA GLY A 119 -5.97 -17.04 -2.49
C GLY A 119 -5.49 -18.49 -2.35
N GLU A 120 -4.36 -18.84 -2.95
CA GLU A 120 -3.68 -20.13 -2.84
C GLU A 120 -2.30 -20.00 -2.20
N ARG A 121 -1.60 -18.90 -2.48
CA ARG A 121 -0.25 -18.59 -2.04
C ARG A 121 -0.16 -17.20 -1.46
N LEU A 122 0.79 -17.04 -0.55
CA LEU A 122 1.21 -15.78 0.06
C LEU A 122 2.56 -15.39 -0.54
N PHE A 123 2.72 -14.17 -1.02
CA PHE A 123 3.97 -13.67 -1.58
C PHE A 123 4.49 -12.52 -0.73
N VAL A 124 5.77 -12.54 -0.41
CA VAL A 124 6.44 -11.61 0.50
C VAL A 124 7.75 -11.09 -0.07
N PHE A 125 8.13 -9.91 0.36
CA PHE A 125 9.39 -9.27 0.03
C PHE A 125 9.93 -8.52 1.24
N PHE A 126 11.24 -8.57 1.46
CA PHE A 126 11.90 -7.97 2.60
C PHE A 126 13.08 -7.09 2.19
N LYS A 127 13.50 -6.19 3.07
CA LYS A 127 14.68 -5.34 2.86
C LYS A 127 15.97 -6.16 2.68
N SER A 128 16.05 -7.34 3.25
CA SER A 128 17.10 -8.34 3.02
C SER A 128 17.18 -8.80 1.57
N SER A 129 16.23 -8.35 0.74
CA SER A 129 16.00 -8.78 -0.66
C SER A 129 15.50 -10.21 -0.80
N THR A 130 15.09 -10.83 0.31
CA THR A 130 14.41 -12.11 0.31
C THR A 130 13.01 -11.96 -0.28
N ALA A 131 12.74 -12.69 -1.38
CA ALA A 131 11.43 -12.87 -1.97
C ALA A 131 11.00 -14.33 -1.78
N ALA A 132 9.76 -14.58 -1.39
CA ALA A 132 9.28 -15.93 -1.16
C ALA A 132 7.79 -16.09 -1.43
N ALA A 133 7.38 -17.34 -1.73
CA ALA A 133 6.00 -17.78 -1.66
C ALA A 133 5.83 -18.81 -0.55
N LEU A 134 4.71 -18.69 0.17
CA LEU A 134 4.29 -19.64 1.21
C LEU A 134 2.87 -20.13 0.91
N ASP A 135 2.51 -21.30 1.43
CA ASP A 135 1.10 -21.68 1.54
C ASP A 135 0.44 -21.06 2.79
N PHE A 136 -0.86 -21.29 2.97
CA PHE A 136 -1.61 -20.77 4.12
C PHE A 136 -1.34 -21.51 5.44
N GLU A 137 -0.57 -22.58 5.42
CA GLU A 137 -0.03 -23.31 6.57
C GLU A 137 1.37 -22.82 6.97
N GLY A 138 1.93 -21.83 6.22
CA GLY A 138 3.22 -21.21 6.49
C GLY A 138 4.42 -21.96 5.92
N LYS A 139 4.20 -22.99 5.10
CA LYS A 139 5.28 -23.72 4.43
C LYS A 139 5.83 -22.90 3.27
N ILE A 140 7.15 -22.77 3.20
CA ILE A 140 7.85 -22.13 2.09
C ILE A 140 7.72 -23.02 0.84
N LEU A 141 7.13 -22.47 -0.23
CA LEU A 141 6.99 -23.13 -1.52
C LEU A 141 8.20 -22.88 -2.42
N TRP A 142 8.66 -21.62 -2.43
CA TRP A 142 9.92 -21.21 -3.02
C TRP A 142 10.46 -19.95 -2.32
N LYS A 143 11.77 -19.76 -2.38
CA LYS A 143 12.47 -18.60 -1.84
C LYS A 143 13.70 -18.28 -2.71
N THR A 144 13.96 -17.00 -2.95
CA THR A 144 15.16 -16.49 -3.61
C THR A 144 15.63 -15.21 -2.93
N ASN A 145 16.89 -14.84 -3.13
CA ASN A 145 17.44 -13.56 -2.69
C ASN A 145 17.85 -12.74 -3.90
N LEU A 146 17.22 -11.57 -4.08
CA LEU A 146 17.45 -10.74 -5.26
C LEU A 146 18.83 -10.07 -5.27
N MET A 147 19.47 -9.86 -4.11
CA MET A 147 20.85 -9.36 -4.07
C MET A 147 21.86 -10.41 -4.56
N GLU A 148 21.64 -11.68 -4.24
CA GLU A 148 22.50 -12.78 -4.69
C GLU A 148 22.40 -12.98 -6.21
N GLU A 149 21.20 -12.76 -6.78
CA GLU A 149 20.92 -12.97 -8.20
C GLU A 149 21.28 -11.75 -9.09
N TYR A 150 21.07 -10.51 -8.58
CA TYR A 150 21.12 -9.29 -9.41
C TYR A 150 22.05 -8.21 -8.87
N GLY A 151 22.79 -8.48 -7.80
CA GLY A 151 23.73 -7.56 -7.18
C GLY A 151 23.13 -6.74 -6.04
N GLU A 152 23.97 -5.94 -5.41
CA GLU A 152 23.65 -5.18 -4.22
C GLU A 152 22.49 -4.22 -4.45
N ILE A 153 21.51 -4.22 -3.52
CA ILE A 153 20.36 -3.32 -3.48
C ILE A 153 20.59 -2.32 -2.34
N SER A 154 20.81 -1.06 -2.68
CA SER A 154 21.12 -0.01 -1.72
C SER A 154 20.04 1.06 -1.72
N TYR A 155 19.21 1.09 -0.67
CA TYR A 155 18.30 2.18 -0.38
C TYR A 155 18.88 3.14 0.64
N PHE A 156 18.62 4.43 0.47
CA PHE A 156 18.96 5.43 1.48
C PHE A 156 18.15 5.19 2.77
N TRP A 157 16.86 4.89 2.62
CA TRP A 157 15.94 4.50 3.70
C TRP A 157 15.62 3.00 3.65
N ASP A 158 14.39 2.64 3.99
CA ASP A 158 13.94 1.25 4.10
C ASP A 158 13.04 0.87 2.92
N LEU A 159 13.18 -0.35 2.42
CA LEU A 159 12.30 -0.88 1.37
C LEU A 159 10.84 -0.74 1.80
N GLY A 160 10.00 -0.11 0.97
CA GLY A 160 8.56 0.07 1.21
C GLY A 160 7.68 -0.59 0.15
N SER A 161 8.24 -0.85 -1.04
CA SER A 161 7.50 -1.42 -2.17
C SER A 161 7.03 -2.86 -1.87
N SER A 162 5.71 -3.07 -1.85
CA SER A 162 5.11 -4.40 -1.71
C SER A 162 5.09 -5.14 -3.05
N PRO A 163 5.17 -6.49 -3.06
CA PRO A 163 4.92 -7.27 -4.27
C PRO A 163 3.48 -7.11 -4.73
N VAL A 164 3.26 -7.21 -6.05
CA VAL A 164 1.93 -7.14 -6.67
C VAL A 164 1.71 -8.31 -7.62
N LEU A 165 0.45 -8.74 -7.79
CA LEU A 165 0.10 -9.83 -8.68
C LEU A 165 -0.26 -9.31 -10.07
N ALA A 166 0.33 -9.91 -11.11
CA ALA A 166 0.11 -9.55 -12.50
C ALA A 166 -0.03 -10.83 -13.35
N GLY A 167 -1.25 -11.23 -13.64
CA GLY A 167 -1.54 -12.51 -14.30
C GLY A 167 -1.01 -13.69 -13.48
N ASN A 168 -0.19 -14.55 -14.08
CA ASN A 168 0.43 -15.70 -13.41
C ASN A 168 1.72 -15.33 -12.65
N ASN A 169 2.08 -14.05 -12.61
CA ASN A 169 3.33 -13.59 -12.02
C ASN A 169 3.10 -12.81 -10.73
N VAL A 170 4.09 -12.85 -9.84
CA VAL A 170 4.29 -11.87 -8.77
C VAL A 170 5.42 -10.93 -9.20
N VAL A 171 5.17 -9.62 -9.11
CA VAL A 171 6.11 -8.59 -9.55
C VAL A 171 6.72 -7.85 -8.36
N PHE A 172 8.03 -7.70 -8.39
CA PHE A 172 8.83 -6.96 -7.42
C PHE A 172 9.42 -5.73 -8.12
N ALA A 173 9.25 -4.55 -7.52
CA ALA A 173 9.90 -3.33 -7.99
C ALA A 173 11.11 -3.03 -7.12
N VAL A 174 12.28 -3.06 -7.73
CA VAL A 174 13.57 -2.72 -7.10
C VAL A 174 14.05 -1.42 -7.74
N MET A 175 13.85 -0.31 -7.02
CA MET A 175 14.13 1.04 -7.53
C MET A 175 15.01 1.79 -6.53
N HIS A 176 16.32 1.65 -6.70
CA HIS A 176 17.33 2.19 -5.81
C HIS A 176 18.40 3.00 -6.57
N GLU A 177 19.38 3.53 -5.87
CA GLU A 177 20.52 4.20 -6.49
C GLU A 177 21.47 3.15 -7.06
N GLY A 178 21.22 2.72 -8.29
CA GLY A 178 21.97 1.65 -8.96
C GLY A 178 21.13 1.01 -10.07
N ALA A 179 21.36 -0.26 -10.30
CA ALA A 179 20.64 -1.03 -11.32
C ALA A 179 19.17 -1.28 -10.89
N SER A 180 18.31 -0.33 -11.18
CA SER A 180 16.85 -0.43 -10.90
C SER A 180 16.14 -1.29 -11.93
N TYR A 181 15.20 -2.11 -11.47
CA TYR A 181 14.45 -3.02 -12.34
C TYR A 181 13.08 -3.41 -11.77
N LEU A 182 12.24 -3.93 -12.65
CA LEU A 182 11.03 -4.68 -12.32
C LEU A 182 11.33 -6.15 -12.59
N LEU A 183 10.99 -7.03 -11.65
CA LEU A 183 11.19 -8.47 -11.76
C LEU A 183 9.87 -9.20 -11.56
N ALA A 184 9.47 -10.00 -12.53
CA ALA A 184 8.33 -10.90 -12.42
C ALA A 184 8.79 -12.35 -12.24
N LEU A 185 8.29 -12.98 -11.19
CA LEU A 185 8.49 -14.39 -10.93
C LEU A 185 7.15 -15.13 -11.12
N ASP A 186 7.21 -16.29 -11.77
CA ASP A 186 6.06 -17.19 -11.85
C ASP A 186 5.59 -17.58 -10.45
N GLN A 187 4.31 -17.43 -10.18
CA GLN A 187 3.73 -17.61 -8.84
C GLN A 187 3.89 -19.04 -8.30
N VAL A 188 3.96 -20.04 -9.18
CA VAL A 188 4.03 -21.45 -8.79
C VAL A 188 5.46 -21.88 -8.54
N THR A 189 6.36 -21.52 -9.45
CA THR A 189 7.72 -22.07 -9.50
C THR A 189 8.80 -21.13 -8.93
N GLY A 190 8.50 -19.82 -8.76
CA GLY A 190 9.48 -18.81 -8.39
C GLY A 190 10.50 -18.50 -9.49
N LYS A 191 10.36 -19.08 -10.68
CA LYS A 191 11.28 -18.80 -11.79
C LYS A 191 11.00 -17.45 -12.43
N VAL A 192 12.04 -16.82 -12.95
CA VAL A 192 11.94 -15.55 -13.66
C VAL A 192 11.07 -15.71 -14.91
N ALA A 193 9.98 -14.99 -14.98
CA ALA A 193 9.13 -14.84 -16.15
C ALA A 193 9.67 -13.74 -17.06
N TRP A 194 9.99 -12.58 -16.48
CA TRP A 194 10.64 -11.47 -17.16
C TRP A 194 11.33 -10.54 -16.16
N LYS A 195 12.32 -9.78 -16.67
CA LYS A 195 12.97 -8.66 -15.97
C LYS A 195 13.00 -7.47 -16.92
N ALA A 196 12.65 -6.29 -16.43
CA ALA A 196 12.69 -5.05 -17.19
C ALA A 196 13.53 -4.03 -16.44
N ASP A 197 14.64 -3.59 -17.03
CA ASP A 197 15.46 -2.54 -16.46
C ASP A 197 14.72 -1.21 -16.45
N ARG A 198 14.89 -0.44 -15.37
CA ARG A 198 14.21 0.83 -15.16
C ARG A 198 15.18 1.89 -14.60
N ASN A 199 16.26 2.12 -15.34
CA ASN A 199 17.29 3.08 -14.97
C ASN A 199 16.98 4.44 -15.62
N TYR A 200 16.92 5.48 -14.79
CA TYR A 200 16.76 6.86 -15.20
C TYR A 200 17.85 7.72 -14.55
N GLU A 201 18.33 8.72 -15.27
CA GLU A 201 19.30 9.68 -14.75
C GLU A 201 18.60 10.63 -13.77
N CYS A 202 18.80 10.38 -12.49
CA CYS A 202 18.30 11.19 -11.40
C CYS A 202 19.42 11.45 -10.39
N LYS A 203 19.33 12.59 -9.67
CA LYS A 203 20.34 12.94 -8.66
C LYS A 203 20.01 12.33 -7.31
N ALA A 204 20.99 11.69 -6.68
CA ALA A 204 20.93 11.19 -5.31
C ALA A 204 19.61 10.43 -5.02
N GLU A 205 18.94 10.76 -3.92
CA GLU A 205 17.74 10.06 -3.43
C GLU A 205 16.55 10.09 -4.43
N THR A 206 16.53 11.03 -5.38
CA THR A 206 15.48 11.08 -6.42
C THR A 206 15.47 9.86 -7.33
N ALA A 207 16.61 9.17 -7.50
CA ALA A 207 16.68 7.88 -8.22
C ALA A 207 15.88 6.76 -7.51
N GLN A 208 15.61 6.92 -6.21
CA GLN A 208 15.01 5.90 -5.38
C GLN A 208 13.48 6.03 -5.32
N SER A 209 12.82 4.87 -5.29
CA SER A 209 11.40 4.79 -5.06
C SER A 209 11.06 3.68 -4.08
N TYR A 210 10.15 4.02 -3.19
CA TYR A 210 9.58 3.13 -2.17
C TYR A 210 8.12 2.80 -2.48
N SER A 211 7.61 3.31 -3.60
CA SER A 211 6.21 3.14 -4.00
C SER A 211 5.92 1.71 -4.45
N THR A 212 4.73 1.24 -4.15
CA THR A 212 4.20 -0.02 -4.65
C THR A 212 3.59 0.19 -6.03
N PRO A 213 3.94 -0.62 -7.05
CA PRO A 213 3.27 -0.58 -8.35
C PRO A 213 1.78 -0.86 -8.24
N LEU A 214 1.01 -0.40 -9.24
CA LEU A 214 -0.41 -0.73 -9.38
C LEU A 214 -0.63 -1.57 -10.63
N VAL A 215 -1.56 -2.52 -10.54
CA VAL A 215 -2.01 -3.31 -11.69
C VAL A 215 -3.37 -2.81 -12.12
N VAL A 216 -3.45 -2.27 -13.34
CA VAL A 216 -4.65 -1.66 -13.89
C VAL A 216 -5.10 -2.46 -15.11
N GLY A 217 -6.33 -2.96 -15.07
CA GLY A 217 -6.97 -3.64 -16.19
C GLY A 217 -7.85 -2.68 -16.97
N GLU A 218 -7.63 -2.58 -18.30
CA GLU A 218 -8.47 -1.80 -19.18
C GLU A 218 -8.47 -2.38 -20.59
N GLY A 219 -9.65 -2.51 -21.20
CA GLY A 219 -9.81 -2.95 -22.60
C GLY A 219 -9.18 -4.30 -22.91
N GLY A 220 -9.16 -5.23 -21.96
CA GLY A 220 -8.54 -6.55 -22.10
C GLY A 220 -7.00 -6.55 -21.98
N ARG A 221 -6.40 -5.44 -21.60
CA ARG A 221 -4.97 -5.31 -21.30
C ARG A 221 -4.75 -5.09 -19.82
N THR A 222 -3.69 -5.69 -19.29
CA THR A 222 -3.25 -5.45 -17.91
C THR A 222 -1.95 -4.67 -17.95
N THR A 223 -1.99 -3.46 -17.37
CA THR A 223 -0.86 -2.53 -17.29
C THR A 223 -0.34 -2.46 -15.87
N LEU A 224 0.96 -2.64 -15.70
CA LEU A 224 1.67 -2.36 -14.46
C LEU A 224 2.10 -0.89 -14.46
N VAL A 225 1.52 -0.09 -13.59
CA VAL A 225 1.81 1.34 -13.42
C VAL A 225 2.86 1.49 -12.32
N VAL A 226 4.00 2.07 -12.66
CA VAL A 226 5.18 2.18 -11.77
C VAL A 226 5.62 3.64 -11.66
N TRP A 227 5.74 4.12 -10.43
CA TRP A 227 6.14 5.48 -10.10
C TRP A 227 7.49 5.51 -9.38
N GLY A 228 8.42 6.34 -9.85
CA GLY A 228 9.72 6.58 -9.22
C GLY A 228 10.76 7.08 -10.21
N ALA A 229 11.84 7.63 -9.70
CA ALA A 229 12.92 8.22 -10.48
C ALA A 229 12.39 9.27 -11.49
N ASP A 230 11.54 10.18 -11.01
CA ASP A 230 10.89 11.25 -11.80
C ASP A 230 10.11 10.76 -13.03
N HIS A 231 9.74 9.47 -13.07
CA HIS A 231 8.98 8.89 -14.18
C HIS A 231 7.79 8.07 -13.67
N LEU A 232 6.63 8.27 -14.28
CA LEU A 232 5.50 7.34 -14.20
C LEU A 232 5.49 6.50 -15.47
N THR A 233 5.55 5.18 -15.33
CA THR A 233 5.65 4.27 -16.47
C THR A 233 4.55 3.23 -16.44
N GLY A 234 4.03 2.88 -17.62
CA GLY A 234 3.12 1.77 -17.82
C GLY A 234 3.81 0.64 -18.57
N HIS A 235 3.76 -0.54 -18.01
CA HIS A 235 4.34 -1.74 -18.59
C HIS A 235 3.27 -2.79 -18.85
N ASN A 236 3.43 -3.57 -19.91
CA ASN A 236 2.64 -4.77 -20.11
C ASN A 236 2.94 -5.75 -18.96
N ALA A 237 1.92 -6.12 -18.20
CA ALA A 237 2.08 -6.91 -16.99
C ALA A 237 2.57 -8.35 -17.25
N GLU A 238 2.34 -8.88 -18.46
CA GLU A 238 2.76 -10.24 -18.85
C GLU A 238 4.21 -10.30 -19.30
N THR A 239 4.71 -9.23 -19.93
CA THR A 239 6.02 -9.23 -20.60
C THR A 239 7.03 -8.26 -20.02
N GLY A 240 6.61 -7.35 -19.14
CA GLY A 240 7.44 -6.26 -18.61
C GLY A 240 7.73 -5.14 -19.60
N LYS A 241 7.35 -5.27 -20.88
CA LYS A 241 7.65 -4.28 -21.91
C LYS A 241 6.96 -2.95 -21.59
N MET A 242 7.72 -1.87 -21.56
CA MET A 242 7.18 -0.51 -21.39
C MET A 242 6.27 -0.14 -22.57
N ILE A 243 5.08 0.35 -22.25
CA ILE A 243 4.05 0.79 -23.21
C ILE A 243 4.08 2.30 -23.34
N TRP A 244 4.18 2.99 -22.19
CA TRP A 244 4.19 4.45 -22.11
C TRP A 244 5.01 4.92 -20.89
N SER A 245 5.46 6.18 -20.96
CA SER A 245 6.11 6.86 -19.84
C SER A 245 5.71 8.32 -19.80
N TYR A 246 5.59 8.87 -18.59
CA TYR A 246 5.53 10.31 -18.32
C TYR A 246 6.81 10.73 -17.60
N SER A 247 7.35 11.87 -18.01
CA SER A 247 8.50 12.53 -17.39
C SER A 247 8.17 14.01 -17.11
N GLY A 248 9.15 14.77 -16.59
CA GLY A 248 8.96 16.22 -16.37
C GLY A 248 8.50 16.59 -14.96
N PHE A 249 8.42 15.64 -14.05
CA PHE A 249 8.04 15.91 -12.66
C PHE A 249 9.09 16.71 -11.87
N ASN A 250 10.36 16.68 -12.29
CA ASN A 250 11.47 17.33 -11.61
C ASN A 250 12.39 18.08 -12.59
N PRO A 251 11.89 19.13 -13.28
CA PRO A 251 12.64 19.78 -14.34
C PRO A 251 13.92 20.49 -13.86
N THR A 252 14.03 20.77 -12.57
CA THR A 252 15.23 21.38 -11.97
C THR A 252 16.20 20.35 -11.38
N GLN A 253 15.91 19.05 -11.53
CA GLN A 253 16.72 17.94 -11.05
C GLN A 253 17.11 18.08 -9.56
N ARG A 254 16.11 18.32 -8.70
CA ARG A 254 16.30 18.39 -7.25
C ARG A 254 16.72 17.03 -6.70
N PRO A 255 17.79 16.93 -5.89
CA PRO A 255 18.41 15.65 -5.55
C PRO A 255 17.68 14.82 -4.48
N TYR A 256 16.69 15.40 -3.78
CA TYR A 256 16.00 14.77 -2.66
C TYR A 256 14.48 14.63 -2.88
N TRP A 257 14.03 14.61 -4.13
CA TRP A 257 12.63 14.41 -4.49
C TRP A 257 12.32 12.92 -4.67
N ARG A 258 12.67 12.14 -3.64
CA ARG A 258 12.37 10.71 -3.60
C ARG A 258 10.87 10.44 -3.70
N THR A 259 10.55 9.25 -4.14
CA THR A 259 9.17 8.76 -4.28
C THR A 259 8.85 7.80 -3.14
N ILE A 260 7.84 8.11 -2.30
CA ILE A 260 7.36 7.20 -1.26
C ILE A 260 5.88 6.88 -1.50
N ALA A 261 5.01 7.89 -1.57
CA ALA A 261 3.61 7.68 -1.89
C ALA A 261 3.44 7.02 -3.25
N SER A 262 2.60 6.00 -3.32
CA SER A 262 2.24 5.35 -4.58
C SER A 262 1.24 6.19 -5.37
N PRO A 263 1.10 5.98 -6.69
CA PRO A 263 0.02 6.58 -7.45
C PRO A 263 -1.34 6.05 -7.00
N ALA A 264 -2.38 6.83 -7.18
CA ALA A 264 -3.76 6.37 -7.13
C ALA A 264 -4.35 6.38 -8.54
N VAL A 265 -5.12 5.38 -8.91
CA VAL A 265 -5.75 5.29 -10.23
C VAL A 265 -7.25 5.13 -10.09
N SER A 266 -8.00 5.95 -10.82
CA SER A 266 -9.45 5.84 -10.96
C SER A 266 -9.87 6.36 -12.33
N GLU A 267 -10.82 5.70 -12.96
CA GLU A 267 -11.44 6.14 -14.22
C GLU A 267 -10.41 6.44 -15.33
N GLY A 268 -9.34 5.62 -15.40
CA GLY A 268 -8.27 5.77 -16.38
C GLY A 268 -7.31 6.95 -16.13
N ILE A 269 -7.41 7.60 -14.96
CA ILE A 269 -6.52 8.70 -14.55
C ILE A 269 -5.64 8.24 -13.39
N ALA A 270 -4.33 8.36 -13.56
CA ALA A 270 -3.36 8.27 -12.48
C ALA A 270 -3.20 9.62 -11.80
N VAL A 271 -3.22 9.63 -10.49
CA VAL A 271 -2.90 10.79 -9.67
C VAL A 271 -1.61 10.50 -8.91
N VAL A 272 -0.61 11.34 -9.11
CA VAL A 272 0.75 11.15 -8.61
C VAL A 272 1.14 12.29 -7.68
N PRO A 273 1.37 12.02 -6.39
CA PRO A 273 2.02 12.98 -5.51
C PRO A 273 3.54 12.96 -5.73
N PHE A 274 4.17 14.13 -5.75
CA PHE A 274 5.61 14.27 -5.96
C PHE A 274 6.20 15.50 -5.28
N GLY A 275 7.51 15.70 -5.41
CA GLY A 275 8.18 16.84 -4.85
C GLY A 275 8.09 16.92 -3.33
N ARG A 276 8.12 15.77 -2.63
CA ARG A 276 7.99 15.66 -1.17
C ARG A 276 6.66 16.22 -0.63
N GLY A 277 5.56 15.90 -1.33
CA GLY A 277 4.23 16.33 -0.93
C GLY A 277 3.90 17.79 -1.29
N MET A 278 4.71 18.43 -2.13
CA MET A 278 4.46 19.80 -2.58
C MET A 278 3.68 19.88 -3.90
N HIS A 279 3.53 18.77 -4.60
CA HIS A 279 2.90 18.71 -5.90
C HIS A 279 1.98 17.49 -6.03
N LEU A 280 0.95 17.66 -6.83
CA LEU A 280 0.04 16.60 -7.25
C LEU A 280 -0.24 16.78 -8.74
N ALA A 281 -0.17 15.70 -9.52
CA ALA A 281 -0.50 15.74 -10.94
C ALA A 281 -1.45 14.61 -11.33
N GLY A 282 -2.34 14.90 -12.28
CA GLY A 282 -3.23 13.93 -12.91
C GLY A 282 -2.87 13.69 -14.36
N MET A 283 -2.86 12.43 -14.80
CA MET A 283 -2.53 12.04 -16.16
C MET A 283 -3.24 10.76 -16.58
N LYS A 284 -3.43 10.58 -17.88
CA LYS A 284 -4.07 9.38 -18.42
C LYS A 284 -3.17 8.16 -18.24
N CYS A 285 -3.73 7.04 -17.76
CA CYS A 285 -3.06 5.74 -17.67
C CYS A 285 -3.09 4.94 -18.98
N ILE A 286 -3.67 5.51 -20.03
CA ILE A 286 -3.86 4.88 -21.35
C ILE A 286 -3.05 5.63 -22.39
N GLY A 287 -2.56 4.91 -23.39
CA GLY A 287 -1.80 5.50 -24.49
C GLY A 287 -0.57 4.66 -24.84
N SER A 288 0.35 5.26 -25.54
CA SER A 288 1.63 4.68 -25.91
C SER A 288 2.65 5.79 -26.17
N GLY A 289 3.94 5.47 -25.94
CA GLY A 289 5.04 6.40 -26.20
C GLY A 289 5.46 7.20 -24.98
N ASN A 290 6.29 8.20 -25.21
CA ASN A 290 6.86 9.05 -24.18
C ASN A 290 6.11 10.39 -24.14
N MET A 291 5.68 10.76 -22.94
CA MET A 291 4.95 11.99 -22.63
C MET A 291 5.76 12.82 -21.63
N THR A 292 5.51 14.11 -21.61
CA THR A 292 6.21 15.08 -20.76
C THR A 292 5.22 15.77 -19.81
N GLY A 293 5.68 16.70 -18.99
CA GLY A 293 4.82 17.51 -18.14
C GLY A 293 3.75 18.31 -18.88
N GLU A 294 3.96 18.59 -20.17
CA GLU A 294 2.98 19.26 -21.04
C GLU A 294 1.77 18.37 -21.37
N ASP A 295 1.93 17.04 -21.23
CA ASP A 295 0.88 16.05 -21.46
C ASP A 295 0.08 15.74 -20.19
N PHE A 296 0.39 16.35 -19.05
CA PHE A 296 -0.40 16.21 -17.82
C PHE A 296 -1.80 16.81 -18.05
N LEU A 297 -2.82 16.11 -17.55
CA LEU A 297 -4.17 16.67 -17.52
C LEU A 297 -4.21 17.92 -16.66
N TRP A 298 -3.50 17.87 -15.55
CA TRP A 298 -3.35 18.98 -14.62
C TRP A 298 -2.16 18.72 -13.66
N GLU A 299 -1.61 19.84 -13.13
CA GLU A 299 -0.66 19.85 -12.03
C GLU A 299 -1.12 20.90 -10.99
N LYS A 300 -0.99 20.58 -9.72
CA LYS A 300 -1.25 21.49 -8.59
C LYS A 300 -0.03 21.58 -7.69
N LYS A 301 0.35 22.82 -7.34
CA LYS A 301 1.40 23.12 -6.37
C LYS A 301 0.76 23.43 -5.02
N GLY A 302 1.43 23.00 -3.93
CA GLY A 302 0.93 23.18 -2.57
C GLY A 302 -0.09 22.14 -2.12
N ILE A 303 -0.41 21.17 -2.96
CA ILE A 303 -1.25 20.01 -2.64
C ILE A 303 -0.43 18.75 -2.92
N GLY A 304 -0.36 17.84 -1.95
CA GLY A 304 0.33 16.55 -2.15
C GLY A 304 0.58 15.82 -0.85
N ALA A 305 1.12 14.63 -0.98
CA ALA A 305 1.53 13.75 0.11
C ALA A 305 2.98 13.30 -0.10
N ASP A 306 3.81 13.30 0.95
CA ASP A 306 5.18 12.76 0.88
C ASP A 306 5.15 11.23 1.00
N VAL A 307 4.34 10.69 1.91
CA VAL A 307 4.34 9.26 2.27
C VAL A 307 2.99 8.59 2.05
N ALA A 308 1.91 9.20 2.55
CA ALA A 308 0.58 8.63 2.47
C ALA A 308 0.08 8.58 1.01
N THR A 309 -0.29 7.40 0.54
CA THR A 309 -0.86 7.23 -0.80
C THR A 309 -2.28 7.76 -0.87
N PRO A 310 -2.63 8.62 -1.84
CA PRO A 310 -3.99 9.15 -2.00
C PRO A 310 -5.04 8.07 -2.29
N ILE A 311 -6.30 8.45 -2.16
CA ILE A 311 -7.45 7.66 -2.64
C ILE A 311 -8.10 8.42 -3.79
N ALA A 312 -8.28 7.76 -4.93
CA ALA A 312 -9.05 8.29 -6.06
C ALA A 312 -10.33 7.45 -6.25
N SER A 313 -11.49 8.09 -6.23
CA SER A 313 -12.79 7.42 -6.37
C SER A 313 -13.90 8.40 -6.72
N ASN A 314 -14.80 7.99 -7.61
CA ASN A 314 -16.01 8.74 -7.95
C ASN A 314 -15.73 10.21 -8.30
N GLY A 315 -14.78 10.44 -9.21
CA GLY A 315 -14.39 11.76 -9.68
C GLY A 315 -13.66 12.63 -8.64
N LYS A 316 -13.24 12.07 -7.50
CA LYS A 316 -12.56 12.79 -6.41
C LYS A 316 -11.25 12.15 -6.04
N VAL A 317 -10.34 12.95 -5.48
CA VAL A 317 -9.08 12.48 -4.90
C VAL A 317 -8.96 13.02 -3.48
N TYR A 318 -8.79 12.13 -2.52
CA TYR A 318 -8.52 12.48 -1.12
C TYR A 318 -7.03 12.36 -0.86
N VAL A 319 -6.42 13.44 -0.43
CA VAL A 319 -4.98 13.54 -0.16
C VAL A 319 -4.76 13.88 1.30
N VAL A 320 -3.97 13.07 1.99
CA VAL A 320 -3.56 13.32 3.37
C VAL A 320 -2.10 13.76 3.35
N GLY A 321 -1.87 15.02 3.62
CA GLY A 321 -0.53 15.61 3.69
C GLY A 321 0.26 15.13 4.90
N HIS A 322 1.57 15.22 4.81
CA HIS A 322 2.50 14.76 5.85
C HIS A 322 2.22 15.37 7.25
N THR A 323 1.79 16.61 7.30
CA THR A 323 1.50 17.34 8.55
C THR A 323 0.05 17.29 9.00
N GLY A 324 -0.84 16.57 8.29
CA GLY A 324 -2.24 16.39 8.67
C GLY A 324 -3.23 17.24 7.89
N THR A 325 -2.80 18.07 6.95
CA THR A 325 -3.74 18.72 6.04
C THR A 325 -4.41 17.69 5.15
N VAL A 326 -5.72 17.75 5.01
CA VAL A 326 -6.51 16.87 4.14
C VAL A 326 -7.13 17.70 3.03
N TRP A 327 -6.93 17.27 1.80
CA TRP A 327 -7.56 17.86 0.62
C TRP A 327 -8.51 16.89 -0.06
N CYS A 328 -9.57 17.44 -0.64
CA CYS A 328 -10.32 16.78 -1.69
C CYS A 328 -10.15 17.60 -2.97
N VAL A 329 -9.70 16.95 -4.03
CA VAL A 329 -9.58 17.59 -5.36
C VAL A 329 -10.42 16.85 -6.38
N ASP A 330 -10.86 17.57 -7.40
CA ASP A 330 -11.54 16.97 -8.55
C ASP A 330 -10.55 16.13 -9.37
N LEU A 331 -10.92 14.91 -9.69
CA LEU A 331 -10.06 13.95 -10.38
C LEU A 331 -9.67 14.41 -11.79
N TYR A 332 -10.57 15.11 -12.49
CA TYR A 332 -10.38 15.44 -13.90
C TYR A 332 -9.64 16.77 -14.12
N THR A 333 -9.77 17.69 -13.15
CA THR A 333 -9.22 19.05 -13.26
C THR A 333 -8.17 19.40 -12.21
N GLY A 334 -8.06 18.57 -11.17
CA GLY A 334 -7.22 18.82 -10.00
C GLY A 334 -7.69 20.01 -9.16
N ASN A 335 -8.84 20.62 -9.43
CA ASN A 335 -9.33 21.77 -8.68
C ASN A 335 -9.64 21.34 -7.24
N GLU A 336 -9.18 22.15 -6.28
CA GLU A 336 -9.51 21.97 -4.88
C GLU A 336 -11.02 22.11 -4.70
N LEU A 337 -11.66 21.06 -4.20
CA LEU A 337 -13.06 21.07 -3.81
C LEU A 337 -13.21 21.56 -2.36
N TRP A 338 -12.30 21.11 -1.50
CA TRP A 338 -12.15 21.60 -0.13
C TRP A 338 -10.79 21.21 0.45
N LYS A 339 -10.40 21.95 1.51
CA LYS A 339 -9.21 21.74 2.34
C LYS A 339 -9.61 21.74 3.81
N ASN A 340 -8.99 20.87 4.60
CA ASN A 340 -9.17 20.82 6.05
C ASN A 340 -7.80 20.74 6.76
N GLU A 341 -7.66 21.47 7.86
CA GLU A 341 -6.44 21.55 8.67
C GLU A 341 -6.65 21.12 10.14
N GLU A 342 -7.79 20.52 10.48
CA GLU A 342 -8.09 20.11 11.86
C GLU A 342 -7.18 19.00 12.39
N LEU A 343 -6.52 18.23 11.50
CA LEU A 343 -5.56 17.19 11.89
C LEU A 343 -4.11 17.72 11.99
N VAL A 344 -3.85 18.98 11.67
CA VAL A 344 -2.51 19.55 11.65
C VAL A 344 -1.94 19.67 13.06
N GLY A 345 -0.65 19.35 13.21
CA GLY A 345 0.08 19.47 14.48
C GLY A 345 0.08 18.22 15.36
N ASN A 346 -0.59 17.15 14.93
CA ASN A 346 -0.73 15.90 15.70
C ASN A 346 0.28 14.81 15.30
N GLY A 347 1.42 15.17 14.75
CA GLY A 347 2.45 14.21 14.27
C GLY A 347 2.42 14.02 12.75
N ALA A 348 3.31 13.16 12.25
CA ALA A 348 3.43 12.91 10.83
C ALA A 348 2.48 11.78 10.38
N PHE A 349 1.87 11.97 9.22
CA PHE A 349 0.96 11.00 8.61
C PHE A 349 1.74 10.16 7.59
N PHE A 350 2.23 9.01 8.02
CA PHE A 350 2.89 8.01 7.16
C PHE A 350 1.91 6.96 6.64
N SER A 351 0.87 6.67 7.41
CA SER A 351 -0.18 5.73 7.04
C SER A 351 -1.01 6.26 5.89
N SER A 352 -1.26 5.42 4.90
CA SER A 352 -2.22 5.74 3.84
C SER A 352 -3.65 5.65 4.38
N PRO A 353 -4.56 6.55 3.96
CA PRO A 353 -5.95 6.49 4.39
C PRO A 353 -6.69 5.28 3.83
N THR A 354 -7.78 4.90 4.49
CA THR A 354 -8.76 3.92 3.99
C THR A 354 -10.14 4.55 3.93
N LEU A 355 -10.85 4.36 2.82
CA LEU A 355 -12.21 4.87 2.60
C LEU A 355 -13.22 3.73 2.65
N ALA A 356 -14.29 3.88 3.45
CA ALA A 356 -15.43 2.99 3.50
C ALA A 356 -16.72 3.80 3.33
N GLY A 357 -17.36 3.71 2.17
CA GLY A 357 -18.46 4.59 1.81
C GLY A 357 -18.03 6.06 1.84
N ASN A 358 -18.57 6.84 2.78
CA ASN A 358 -18.17 8.23 3.02
C ASN A 358 -17.34 8.41 4.31
N LYS A 359 -16.78 7.34 4.86
CA LYS A 359 -15.94 7.40 6.06
C LYS A 359 -14.48 7.22 5.68
N LEU A 360 -13.66 8.21 6.01
CA LEU A 360 -12.19 8.21 5.82
C LEU A 360 -11.51 7.89 7.15
N TYR A 361 -10.74 6.82 7.19
CA TYR A 361 -9.95 6.40 8.34
C TYR A 361 -8.50 6.82 8.13
N VAL A 362 -7.97 7.61 9.05
CA VAL A 362 -6.62 8.20 8.94
C VAL A 362 -5.90 8.04 10.26
N CYS A 363 -4.67 7.55 10.25
CA CYS A 363 -3.84 7.47 11.44
C CYS A 363 -2.45 8.07 11.23
N ASN A 364 -1.82 8.48 12.33
CA ASN A 364 -0.51 9.11 12.33
C ASN A 364 0.54 8.31 13.12
N GLU A 365 1.79 8.75 13.04
CA GLU A 365 2.91 8.11 13.73
C GLU A 365 2.88 8.24 15.27
N GLU A 366 2.08 9.12 15.81
CA GLU A 366 1.96 9.34 17.26
C GLU A 366 0.85 8.50 17.91
N GLY A 367 0.12 7.69 17.13
CA GLY A 367 -0.93 6.81 17.61
C GLY A 367 -2.33 7.40 17.59
N ASP A 368 -2.52 8.51 16.91
CA ASP A 368 -3.86 9.06 16.70
C ASP A 368 -4.53 8.37 15.52
N LEU A 369 -5.78 7.98 15.71
CA LEU A 369 -6.66 7.45 14.67
C LEU A 369 -7.90 8.30 14.60
N TYR A 370 -8.18 8.84 13.43
CA TYR A 370 -9.34 9.67 13.12
C TYR A 370 -10.29 8.89 12.21
N VAL A 371 -11.58 8.95 12.50
CA VAL A 371 -12.64 8.58 11.58
C VAL A 371 -13.39 9.83 11.18
N CYS A 372 -13.36 10.12 9.90
CA CYS A 372 -13.90 11.35 9.35
C CYS A 372 -15.01 11.05 8.35
N GLU A 373 -16.09 11.80 8.39
CA GLU A 373 -17.12 11.79 7.34
C GLU A 373 -16.72 12.77 6.25
N VAL A 374 -16.56 12.29 5.02
CA VAL A 374 -16.27 13.13 3.85
C VAL A 374 -17.53 13.41 3.05
N SER A 375 -17.68 14.66 2.59
CA SER A 375 -18.80 15.12 1.78
C SER A 375 -18.34 15.91 0.57
N THR A 376 -19.26 16.52 -0.16
CA THR A 376 -18.94 17.46 -1.25
C THR A 376 -18.44 18.81 -0.74
N SER A 377 -18.74 19.15 0.49
CA SER A 377 -18.46 20.48 1.08
C SER A 377 -17.37 20.45 2.16
N GLY A 378 -16.83 19.30 2.50
CA GLY A 378 -15.80 19.20 3.53
C GLY A 378 -15.72 17.85 4.23
N ILE A 379 -14.98 17.86 5.31
CA ILE A 379 -14.75 16.72 6.19
C ILE A 379 -15.22 17.06 7.60
N LYS A 380 -15.80 16.08 8.31
CA LYS A 380 -16.20 16.18 9.70
C LYS A 380 -15.56 15.05 10.49
N ILE A 381 -14.83 15.36 11.55
CA ILE A 381 -14.29 14.35 12.46
C ILE A 381 -15.46 13.74 13.25
N LEU A 382 -15.67 12.44 13.13
CA LEU A 382 -16.68 11.68 13.85
C LEU A 382 -16.11 11.05 15.12
N ASN A 383 -14.84 10.63 15.05
CA ASN A 383 -14.11 10.05 16.17
C ASN A 383 -12.63 10.39 16.10
N HIS A 384 -12.01 10.57 17.26
CA HIS A 384 -10.57 10.66 17.44
C HIS A 384 -10.19 9.76 18.62
N THR A 385 -9.34 8.78 18.37
CA THR A 385 -8.89 7.85 19.42
C THR A 385 -7.36 7.84 19.45
N LYS A 386 -6.80 7.97 20.66
CA LYS A 386 -5.36 7.91 20.93
C LYS A 386 -4.98 6.52 21.43
N PHE A 387 -4.06 5.86 20.75
CA PHE A 387 -3.45 4.59 21.17
C PHE A 387 -2.04 4.81 21.74
N ASP A 388 -1.63 3.98 22.69
CA ASP A 388 -0.21 3.90 23.13
C ASP A 388 0.59 3.02 22.18
N ASP A 389 0.63 3.44 20.91
CA ASP A 389 1.39 2.77 19.85
C ASP A 389 1.72 3.79 18.74
N ASN A 390 2.44 3.37 17.70
CA ASN A 390 2.79 4.21 16.55
C ASN A 390 2.29 3.55 15.28
N PHE A 391 1.60 4.32 14.42
CA PHE A 391 1.01 3.77 13.20
C PHE A 391 1.72 4.27 11.95
N VAL A 392 2.17 3.32 11.14
CA VAL A 392 2.71 3.54 9.79
C VAL A 392 2.00 2.67 8.76
N SER A 393 1.29 1.63 9.20
CA SER A 393 0.50 0.76 8.35
C SER A 393 -0.88 1.36 8.07
N THR A 394 -1.50 0.95 6.96
CA THR A 394 -2.85 1.36 6.56
C THR A 394 -3.91 0.65 7.43
N PRO A 395 -4.96 1.34 7.92
CA PRO A 395 -6.10 0.68 8.54
C PRO A 395 -6.78 -0.30 7.57
N VAL A 396 -7.05 -1.53 8.01
CA VAL A 396 -7.73 -2.56 7.21
C VAL A 396 -9.16 -2.70 7.68
N LEU A 397 -10.11 -2.47 6.79
CA LEU A 397 -11.54 -2.54 7.07
C LEU A 397 -12.14 -3.75 6.35
N VAL A 398 -12.55 -4.76 7.13
CA VAL A 398 -13.01 -6.04 6.58
C VAL A 398 -13.90 -6.75 7.61
N ARG A 399 -14.99 -7.37 7.18
CA ARG A 399 -15.92 -8.14 8.03
C ARG A 399 -16.45 -7.33 9.23
N ASP A 400 -16.86 -6.10 9.00
CA ASP A 400 -17.35 -5.16 10.01
C ASP A 400 -16.38 -4.89 11.16
N ARG A 401 -15.08 -5.12 10.92
CA ARG A 401 -13.99 -4.89 11.87
C ARG A 401 -12.90 -4.03 11.27
N MET A 402 -12.09 -3.47 12.11
CA MET A 402 -10.86 -2.79 11.73
C MET A 402 -9.65 -3.52 12.31
N LEU A 403 -8.71 -3.89 11.44
CA LEU A 403 -7.39 -4.33 11.88
C LEU A 403 -6.42 -3.14 11.76
N LEU A 404 -5.67 -2.91 12.82
CA LEU A 404 -4.70 -1.83 12.89
C LEU A 404 -3.38 -2.35 13.42
N ARG A 405 -2.31 -2.27 12.62
CA ARG A 405 -0.99 -2.65 13.06
C ARG A 405 -0.20 -1.43 13.52
N GLY A 406 0.18 -1.44 14.78
CA GLY A 406 1.17 -0.53 15.33
C GLY A 406 2.58 -1.14 15.31
N THR A 407 3.57 -0.37 15.73
CA THR A 407 4.93 -0.88 15.89
C THR A 407 5.06 -1.90 17.02
N LYS A 408 4.22 -1.78 18.06
CA LYS A 408 4.23 -2.68 19.23
C LYS A 408 3.22 -3.81 19.11
N ASN A 409 2.04 -3.55 18.51
CA ASN A 409 0.91 -4.48 18.58
C ASN A 409 0.12 -4.53 17.27
N LEU A 410 -0.62 -5.63 17.10
CA LEU A 410 -1.73 -5.74 16.16
C LEU A 410 -3.03 -5.68 16.94
N TYR A 411 -3.96 -4.84 16.50
CA TYR A 411 -5.27 -4.64 17.12
C TYR A 411 -6.37 -5.12 16.17
N CYS A 412 -7.42 -5.70 16.73
CA CYS A 412 -8.71 -5.88 16.09
C CYS A 412 -9.75 -5.06 16.85
N ILE A 413 -10.41 -4.15 16.15
CA ILE A 413 -11.40 -3.24 16.69
C ILE A 413 -12.74 -3.60 16.06
N GLY A 414 -13.78 -3.68 16.85
CA GLY A 414 -15.11 -4.05 16.40
C GLY A 414 -16.18 -3.53 17.37
N ASN A 415 -17.44 -3.58 16.93
CA ASN A 415 -18.61 -3.30 17.74
C ASN A 415 -19.07 -4.58 18.47
#